data_304f9aacecbe88064ffb775323e7e8b5
#
_entry.id   304f9aacecbe88064ffb775323e7e8b5
#
_cell.length_a   1.000
_cell.length_b   1.000
_cell.length_c   1.000
_cell.angle_alpha   90.00
_cell.angle_beta   90.00
_cell.angle_gamma   90.00
#
_symmetry.space_group_name_H-M   'P 1'
#
loop_
_entity.id
_entity.type
_entity.pdbx_description
1 polymer ?
#
loop_
_entity_poly.entity_id
_entity_poly.type
_entity_poly.pdbx_seq_one_letter_code
_entity_poly.pdbx_strand_id
1 'polypeptide(L)'
;MATPFQLSGLHGLAPADRILFQRYGHGRVCRPAFSRIHHAVEGQARARPQAIAVEHLGVRLTYQELDRRAEHVATRLAALGVRPGDRVGLFLTRSAHMVVGILAILKAGAAYVPQDIRITPPRHLRHVVSTAGIQVILTTHDHELPAELGQVVSIDTIAAEPGPARAERSGDAAVVIFTSGTTGQPNGVQVTHANLCNVLLTEPGSLGIRPGDRVGQLLNIAFDMAAWEILGTLAHGGTLVVRGNNLASTAESLNVIIATPSILSTLDPTGCQAVHTVAVAGERCPQPLAAAWSRRAAFYNSCGPTEVTIVNTMQRYDGALTIGRPVPNTTVYILDDELRPCPIGEIGEMWAGGACVTDGYLGNEALTAERYRPDPFLGGANRMFRTRDLARWTPDGQLEHHGRTDDQVKIGGFRVELDAVTSALEQTPGCTRAAVVLHQDRLVGFVSPATVQPEVARQVVEELLPYYCSPTLIVAVDKLPMTERGKIDRRALVSRLDTVA
;
A
#
# COMPACT_ATOMS: atom_id res chain seq x y z
N MET A 1 1.18 27.10 18.55
CA MET A 1 0.14 26.05 18.62
C MET A 1 -0.45 25.94 17.23
N ALA A 2 -0.52 24.73 16.65
CA ALA A 2 -1.19 24.56 15.38
C ALA A 2 -2.69 24.79 15.58
N THR A 3 -3.32 25.54 14.67
CA THR A 3 -4.75 25.83 14.74
C THR A 3 -5.52 24.51 14.53
N PRO A 4 -6.47 24.16 15.41
CA PRO A 4 -7.27 22.95 15.19
C PRO A 4 -8.03 23.06 13.87
N PHE A 5 -8.25 21.91 13.19
CA PHE A 5 -9.11 21.88 12.01
C PHE A 5 -10.50 22.45 12.36
N GLN A 6 -10.92 23.43 11.61
CA GLN A 6 -12.32 23.89 11.64
C GLN A 6 -13.00 23.33 10.40
N LEU A 7 -13.73 22.22 10.58
CA LEU A 7 -14.51 21.63 9.49
C LEU A 7 -15.74 22.52 9.24
N SER A 8 -15.92 22.93 8.01
CA SER A 8 -17.09 23.70 7.54
C SER A 8 -18.09 22.77 6.84
N GLY A 9 -19.23 23.29 6.41
CA GLY A 9 -20.16 22.51 5.58
C GLY A 9 -20.94 21.40 6.29
N LEU A 10 -20.95 21.37 7.64
CA LEU A 10 -21.68 20.38 8.44
C LEU A 10 -23.19 20.70 8.57
N HIS A 11 -23.75 21.36 7.56
CA HIS A 11 -25.18 21.71 7.53
C HIS A 11 -26.00 20.43 7.33
N GLY A 12 -27.09 20.31 8.08
CA GLY A 12 -27.96 19.13 8.03
C GLY A 12 -27.74 18.14 9.18
N LEU A 13 -26.58 18.13 9.84
CA LEU A 13 -26.37 17.33 11.04
C LEU A 13 -27.05 17.93 12.26
N ALA A 14 -27.58 17.09 13.14
CA ALA A 14 -28.02 17.49 14.47
C ALA A 14 -26.87 18.18 15.25
N PRO A 15 -27.15 19.11 16.17
CA PRO A 15 -26.09 19.79 16.93
C PRO A 15 -25.16 18.84 17.67
N ALA A 16 -25.67 17.75 18.25
CA ALA A 16 -24.86 16.73 18.93
C ALA A 16 -23.89 16.05 17.96
N ASP A 17 -24.36 15.65 16.77
CA ASP A 17 -23.53 14.96 15.76
C ASP A 17 -22.47 15.93 15.18
N ARG A 18 -22.79 17.22 15.01
CA ARG A 18 -21.80 18.23 14.62
C ARG A 18 -20.63 18.32 15.61
N ILE A 19 -20.94 18.29 16.91
CA ILE A 19 -19.90 18.32 17.96
C ILE A 19 -19.04 17.06 17.89
N LEU A 20 -19.64 15.88 17.73
CA LEU A 20 -18.91 14.63 17.62
C LEU A 20 -18.06 14.58 16.34
N PHE A 21 -18.61 15.04 15.21
CA PHE A 21 -17.89 15.11 13.95
C PHE A 21 -16.69 16.07 14.02
N GLN A 22 -16.86 17.26 14.63
CA GLN A 22 -15.76 18.19 14.90
C GLN A 22 -14.69 17.59 15.82
N ARG A 23 -15.07 16.71 16.73
CA ARG A 23 -14.15 16.09 17.68
C ARG A 23 -13.41 14.90 17.08
N TYR A 24 -14.05 14.09 16.27
CA TYR A 24 -13.54 12.79 15.81
C TYR A 24 -13.19 12.75 14.31
N GLY A 25 -13.76 13.62 13.49
CA GLY A 25 -13.60 13.62 12.04
C GLY A 25 -12.19 13.98 11.56
N HIS A 26 -11.28 14.35 12.47
CA HIS A 26 -9.90 14.67 12.14
C HIS A 26 -8.92 14.12 13.19
N GLY A 27 -7.73 13.79 12.72
CA GLY A 27 -6.61 13.42 13.58
C GLY A 27 -5.99 14.64 14.27
N ARG A 28 -5.14 14.37 15.27
CA ARG A 28 -4.39 15.42 15.96
C ARG A 28 -3.52 16.22 14.98
N VAL A 29 -3.55 17.54 15.09
CA VAL A 29 -2.65 18.39 14.31
C VAL A 29 -1.25 18.34 14.92
N CYS A 30 -0.26 17.90 14.16
CA CYS A 30 1.13 17.88 14.58
C CYS A 30 2.06 18.10 13.38
N ARG A 31 3.26 18.57 13.64
CA ARG A 31 4.29 18.76 12.62
C ARG A 31 5.26 17.59 12.63
N PRO A 32 5.43 16.84 11.52
CA PRO A 32 6.49 15.85 11.40
C PRO A 32 7.88 16.50 11.59
N ALA A 33 8.81 15.76 12.17
CA ALA A 33 10.16 16.26 12.45
C ALA A 33 10.98 16.58 11.18
N PHE A 34 10.64 15.95 10.07
CA PHE A 34 11.28 16.13 8.77
C PHE A 34 10.23 16.32 7.67
N SER A 35 10.58 17.07 6.64
CA SER A 35 9.76 17.27 5.44
C SER A 35 10.06 16.23 4.34
N ARG A 36 11.20 15.54 4.43
CA ARG A 36 11.62 14.48 3.52
C ARG A 36 12.03 13.26 4.31
N ILE A 37 11.49 12.10 3.91
CA ILE A 37 11.66 10.89 4.71
C ILE A 37 13.11 10.41 4.77
N HIS A 38 13.88 10.54 3.67
CA HIS A 38 15.29 10.14 3.68
C HIS A 38 16.17 11.01 4.59
N HIS A 39 15.80 12.29 4.83
CA HIS A 39 16.52 13.14 5.78
C HIS A 39 16.41 12.61 7.23
N ALA A 40 15.31 11.96 7.58
CA ALA A 40 15.19 11.28 8.87
C ALA A 40 16.19 10.12 8.99
N VAL A 41 16.35 9.33 7.91
CA VAL A 41 17.34 8.24 7.85
C VAL A 41 18.76 8.77 7.91
N GLU A 42 19.10 9.82 7.18
CA GLU A 42 20.40 10.50 7.25
C GLU A 42 20.68 11.06 8.65
N GLY A 43 19.65 11.56 9.32
CA GLY A 43 19.73 11.97 10.72
C GLY A 43 20.20 10.83 11.64
N GLN A 44 19.66 9.62 11.42
CA GLN A 44 20.11 8.43 12.16
C GLN A 44 21.54 8.01 11.77
N ALA A 45 21.90 8.08 10.49
CA ALA A 45 23.27 7.78 10.04
C ALA A 45 24.31 8.70 10.69
N ARG A 46 23.99 9.98 10.87
CA ARG A 46 24.84 10.94 11.61
C ARG A 46 24.86 10.66 13.11
N ALA A 47 23.73 10.35 13.72
CA ALA A 47 23.61 10.15 15.16
C ALA A 47 24.14 8.79 15.64
N ARG A 48 24.00 7.75 14.81
CA ARG A 48 24.30 6.35 15.14
C ARG A 48 25.01 5.62 14.01
N PRO A 49 26.17 6.09 13.53
CA PRO A 49 26.82 5.59 12.31
C PRO A 49 27.12 4.08 12.36
N GLN A 50 27.48 3.55 13.54
CA GLN A 50 27.86 2.15 13.72
C GLN A 50 26.70 1.21 14.07
N ALA A 51 25.47 1.75 14.30
CA ALA A 51 24.32 0.90 14.55
C ALA A 51 23.94 0.14 13.27
N ILE A 52 23.45 -1.08 13.44
CA ILE A 52 22.99 -1.90 12.31
C ILE A 52 21.67 -1.33 11.79
N ALA A 53 21.64 -0.96 10.51
CA ALA A 53 20.47 -0.46 9.81
C ALA A 53 19.70 -1.58 9.09
N VAL A 54 20.43 -2.52 8.46
CA VAL A 54 19.84 -3.59 7.64
C VAL A 54 20.53 -4.92 7.93
N GLU A 55 19.72 -5.96 8.08
CA GLU A 55 20.17 -7.36 8.12
C GLU A 55 19.45 -8.18 7.05
N HIS A 56 20.19 -8.97 6.26
CA HIS A 56 19.66 -9.87 5.25
C HIS A 56 20.60 -11.05 5.00
N LEU A 57 20.16 -12.29 5.27
CA LEU A 57 20.91 -13.53 4.97
C LEU A 57 22.39 -13.47 5.39
N GLY A 58 22.65 -13.00 6.60
CA GLY A 58 24.03 -12.89 7.14
C GLY A 58 24.75 -11.58 6.75
N VAL A 59 24.25 -10.82 5.77
CA VAL A 59 24.77 -9.49 5.46
C VAL A 59 24.22 -8.49 6.47
N ARG A 60 25.11 -7.67 7.03
CA ARG A 60 24.79 -6.56 7.93
C ARG A 60 25.34 -5.27 7.37
N LEU A 61 24.50 -4.25 7.31
CA LEU A 61 24.91 -2.89 6.97
C LEU A 61 24.68 -1.98 8.17
N THR A 62 25.70 -1.24 8.55
CA THR A 62 25.54 -0.11 9.50
C THR A 62 24.82 1.05 8.83
N TYR A 63 24.30 1.98 9.61
CA TYR A 63 23.69 3.21 9.08
C TYR A 63 24.67 4.01 8.22
N GLN A 64 25.94 4.09 8.62
CA GLN A 64 26.99 4.76 7.84
C GLN A 64 27.26 4.05 6.50
N GLU A 65 27.36 2.73 6.51
CA GLU A 65 27.57 1.96 5.27
C GLU A 65 26.37 2.05 4.33
N LEU A 66 25.14 1.97 4.86
CA LEU A 66 23.92 2.13 4.09
C LEU A 66 23.86 3.51 3.44
N ASP A 67 24.11 4.57 4.23
CA ASP A 67 24.07 5.95 3.75
C ASP A 67 25.13 6.20 2.68
N ARG A 68 26.37 5.74 2.90
CA ARG A 68 27.46 5.84 1.93
C ARG A 68 27.16 5.07 0.63
N ARG A 69 26.65 3.84 0.70
CA ARG A 69 26.29 3.06 -0.50
C ARG A 69 25.15 3.74 -1.26
N ALA A 70 24.14 4.24 -0.57
CA ALA A 70 23.05 4.99 -1.19
C ALA A 70 23.55 6.27 -1.88
N GLU A 71 24.54 6.98 -1.31
CA GLU A 71 25.13 8.17 -1.90
C GLU A 71 25.90 7.85 -3.20
N HIS A 72 26.67 6.74 -3.23
CA HIS A 72 27.38 6.31 -4.44
C HIS A 72 26.40 5.99 -5.59
N VAL A 73 25.34 5.21 -5.29
CA VAL A 73 24.31 4.89 -6.28
C VAL A 73 23.58 6.15 -6.74
N ALA A 74 23.24 7.04 -5.82
CA ALA A 74 22.61 8.31 -6.15
C ALA A 74 23.49 9.21 -7.03
N THR A 75 24.83 9.21 -6.83
CA THR A 75 25.80 9.89 -7.69
C THR A 75 25.81 9.29 -9.10
N ARG A 76 25.77 7.97 -9.19
CA ARG A 76 25.67 7.26 -10.47
C ARG A 76 24.37 7.60 -11.21
N LEU A 77 23.23 7.63 -10.51
CA LEU A 77 21.95 8.04 -11.10
C LEU A 77 22.02 9.44 -11.70
N ALA A 78 22.64 10.39 -11.00
CA ALA A 78 22.82 11.74 -11.52
C ALA A 78 23.73 11.79 -12.76
N ALA A 79 24.80 11.00 -12.77
CA ALA A 79 25.69 10.88 -13.95
C ALA A 79 24.97 10.28 -15.17
N LEU A 80 23.93 9.48 -14.94
CA LEU A 80 23.03 8.94 -15.96
C LEU A 80 21.91 9.90 -16.36
N GLY A 81 21.91 11.13 -15.85
CA GLY A 81 20.96 12.17 -16.21
C GLY A 81 19.70 12.23 -15.36
N VAL A 82 19.58 11.41 -14.29
CA VAL A 82 18.43 11.47 -13.37
C VAL A 82 18.41 12.82 -12.66
N ARG A 83 17.28 13.49 -12.72
CA ARG A 83 17.04 14.83 -12.15
C ARG A 83 16.01 14.77 -11.02
N PRO A 84 15.99 15.78 -10.14
CA PRO A 84 14.91 15.91 -9.15
C PRO A 84 13.54 15.94 -9.82
N GLY A 85 12.61 15.13 -9.29
CA GLY A 85 11.27 14.96 -9.85
C GLY A 85 11.14 13.80 -10.85
N ASP A 86 12.24 13.23 -11.32
CA ASP A 86 12.20 12.04 -12.17
C ASP A 86 11.71 10.81 -11.39
N ARG A 87 11.39 9.75 -12.12
CA ARG A 87 11.00 8.45 -11.58
C ARG A 87 12.00 7.40 -12.03
N VAL A 88 12.49 6.61 -11.07
CA VAL A 88 13.48 5.56 -11.29
C VAL A 88 12.85 4.21 -10.94
N GLY A 89 12.91 3.26 -11.86
CA GLY A 89 12.47 1.90 -11.62
C GLY A 89 13.36 1.22 -10.59
N LEU A 90 12.75 0.50 -9.65
CA LEU A 90 13.45 -0.34 -8.69
C LEU A 90 12.92 -1.76 -8.85
N PHE A 91 13.46 -2.47 -9.87
CA PHE A 91 12.96 -3.76 -10.33
C PHE A 91 13.88 -4.88 -9.85
N LEU A 92 13.57 -5.41 -8.69
CA LEU A 92 14.41 -6.42 -8.04
C LEU A 92 13.61 -7.23 -6.99
N THR A 93 14.30 -8.13 -6.34
CA THR A 93 13.76 -8.93 -5.23
C THR A 93 14.18 -8.36 -3.89
N ARG A 94 13.62 -8.91 -2.79
CA ARG A 94 14.05 -8.53 -1.43
C ARG A 94 15.54 -8.74 -1.25
N SER A 95 16.23 -7.69 -0.82
CA SER A 95 17.67 -7.73 -0.56
C SER A 95 18.12 -6.47 0.19
N ALA A 96 19.35 -6.47 0.70
CA ALA A 96 19.96 -5.25 1.21
C ALA A 96 20.14 -4.19 0.10
N HIS A 97 20.36 -4.60 -1.15
CA HIS A 97 20.45 -3.72 -2.33
C HIS A 97 19.14 -2.98 -2.61
N MET A 98 17.99 -3.63 -2.35
CA MET A 98 16.69 -2.99 -2.42
C MET A 98 16.62 -1.73 -1.53
N VAL A 99 17.11 -1.84 -0.30
CA VAL A 99 17.11 -0.72 0.66
C VAL A 99 18.07 0.38 0.23
N VAL A 100 19.26 0.01 -0.23
CA VAL A 100 20.23 0.95 -0.82
C VAL A 100 19.62 1.70 -2.01
N GLY A 101 18.93 0.98 -2.92
CA GLY A 101 18.27 1.54 -4.08
C GLY A 101 17.19 2.56 -3.75
N ILE A 102 16.31 2.23 -2.77
CA ILE A 102 15.27 3.17 -2.29
C ILE A 102 15.93 4.48 -1.83
N LEU A 103 16.89 4.39 -0.91
CA LEU A 103 17.53 5.58 -0.37
C LEU A 103 18.31 6.36 -1.43
N ALA A 104 18.98 5.67 -2.36
CA ALA A 104 19.72 6.29 -3.45
C ALA A 104 18.81 7.11 -4.37
N ILE A 105 17.66 6.56 -4.75
CA ILE A 105 16.70 7.25 -5.61
C ILE A 105 16.14 8.49 -4.88
N LEU A 106 15.78 8.36 -3.61
CA LEU A 106 15.31 9.48 -2.79
C LEU A 106 16.39 10.57 -2.64
N LYS A 107 17.65 10.17 -2.40
CA LYS A 107 18.81 11.08 -2.35
C LYS A 107 19.08 11.75 -3.70
N ALA A 108 18.75 11.13 -4.83
CA ALA A 108 18.81 11.75 -6.14
C ALA A 108 17.71 12.80 -6.37
N GLY A 109 16.74 12.92 -5.44
CA GLY A 109 15.57 13.77 -5.56
C GLY A 109 14.49 13.18 -6.48
N ALA A 110 14.58 11.90 -6.79
CA ALA A 110 13.65 11.16 -7.63
C ALA A 110 12.68 10.32 -6.80
N ALA A 111 11.58 9.90 -7.41
CA ALA A 111 10.65 8.94 -6.84
C ALA A 111 11.02 7.52 -7.26
N TYR A 112 11.05 6.57 -6.32
CA TYR A 112 11.23 5.17 -6.69
C TYR A 112 9.92 4.53 -7.13
N VAL A 113 10.01 3.65 -8.15
CA VAL A 113 8.88 2.87 -8.68
C VAL A 113 9.21 1.40 -8.47
N PRO A 114 8.72 0.78 -7.37
CA PRO A 114 9.12 -0.56 -7.01
C PRO A 114 8.32 -1.62 -7.77
N GLN A 115 9.02 -2.67 -8.25
CA GLN A 115 8.40 -3.88 -8.80
C GLN A 115 9.16 -5.13 -8.33
N ASP A 116 8.43 -6.14 -7.87
CA ASP A 116 9.02 -7.47 -7.61
C ASP A 116 8.96 -8.29 -8.90
N ILE A 117 10.11 -8.43 -9.53
CA ILE A 117 10.24 -9.07 -10.85
C ILE A 117 9.89 -10.55 -10.87
N ARG A 118 9.80 -11.22 -9.70
CA ARG A 118 9.36 -12.62 -9.61
C ARG A 118 7.89 -12.81 -9.88
N ILE A 119 7.09 -11.74 -9.66
CA ILE A 119 5.62 -11.81 -9.68
C ILE A 119 5.00 -10.85 -10.70
N THR A 120 5.79 -9.94 -11.26
CA THR A 120 5.30 -8.93 -12.21
C THR A 120 5.53 -9.39 -13.63
N PRO A 121 4.46 -9.65 -14.42
CA PRO A 121 4.59 -10.05 -15.82
C PRO A 121 5.34 -9.00 -16.67
N PRO A 122 6.10 -9.40 -17.71
CA PRO A 122 6.84 -8.46 -18.57
C PRO A 122 5.96 -7.38 -19.22
N ARG A 123 4.73 -7.72 -19.60
CA ARG A 123 3.76 -6.76 -20.14
C ARG A 123 3.41 -5.69 -19.12
N HIS A 124 3.28 -6.07 -17.86
CA HIS A 124 3.00 -5.15 -16.76
C HIS A 124 4.20 -4.22 -16.50
N LEU A 125 5.44 -4.76 -16.52
CA LEU A 125 6.65 -3.94 -16.41
C LEU A 125 6.73 -2.88 -17.50
N ARG A 126 6.42 -3.25 -18.76
CA ARG A 126 6.37 -2.28 -19.88
C ARG A 126 5.34 -1.17 -19.63
N HIS A 127 4.16 -1.53 -19.14
CA HIS A 127 3.12 -0.55 -18.80
C HIS A 127 3.59 0.40 -17.68
N VAL A 128 4.20 -0.14 -16.61
CA VAL A 128 4.75 0.64 -15.50
C VAL A 128 5.82 1.63 -16.01
N VAL A 129 6.75 1.15 -16.84
CA VAL A 129 7.82 1.98 -17.40
C VAL A 129 7.27 3.12 -18.24
N SER A 130 6.33 2.82 -19.15
CA SER A 130 5.75 3.82 -20.05
C SER A 130 4.88 4.83 -19.29
N THR A 131 4.03 4.38 -18.37
CA THR A 131 3.12 5.25 -17.61
C THR A 131 3.89 6.16 -16.65
N ALA A 132 4.91 5.64 -15.97
CA ALA A 132 5.73 6.44 -15.06
C ALA A 132 6.83 7.24 -15.77
N GLY A 133 7.06 7.05 -17.08
CA GLY A 133 8.10 7.74 -17.84
C GLY A 133 9.51 7.37 -17.34
N ILE A 134 9.73 6.12 -16.95
CA ILE A 134 11.00 5.66 -16.40
C ILE A 134 12.05 5.60 -17.50
N GLN A 135 13.21 6.24 -17.27
CA GLN A 135 14.37 6.19 -18.15
C GLN A 135 15.47 5.27 -17.61
N VAL A 136 15.60 5.18 -16.29
CA VAL A 136 16.63 4.40 -15.61
C VAL A 136 15.97 3.41 -14.66
N ILE A 137 16.44 2.17 -14.68
CA ILE A 137 15.98 1.08 -13.82
C ILE A 137 17.16 0.53 -13.02
N LEU A 138 17.02 0.49 -11.70
CA LEU A 138 17.93 -0.21 -10.81
C LEU A 138 17.46 -1.66 -10.63
N THR A 139 18.38 -2.61 -10.80
CA THR A 139 18.20 -4.04 -10.55
C THR A 139 19.46 -4.63 -9.92
N THR A 140 19.57 -5.95 -9.79
CA THR A 140 20.79 -6.68 -9.46
C THR A 140 21.27 -7.49 -10.66
N HIS A 141 22.57 -7.82 -10.73
CA HIS A 141 23.19 -8.44 -11.90
C HIS A 141 22.64 -9.86 -12.22
N ASP A 142 22.06 -10.52 -11.23
CA ASP A 142 21.41 -11.83 -11.36
C ASP A 142 20.02 -11.79 -12.00
N HIS A 143 19.55 -10.61 -12.36
CA HIS A 143 18.24 -10.41 -12.96
C HIS A 143 18.34 -9.85 -14.37
N GLU A 144 17.92 -10.63 -15.34
CA GLU A 144 17.78 -10.18 -16.73
C GLU A 144 16.42 -9.52 -16.94
N LEU A 145 16.46 -8.25 -17.35
CA LEU A 145 15.27 -7.49 -17.72
C LEU A 145 15.24 -7.32 -19.24
N PRO A 146 14.04 -7.26 -19.84
CA PRO A 146 13.91 -6.97 -21.27
C PRO A 146 14.62 -5.67 -21.66
N ALA A 147 15.45 -5.71 -22.73
CA ALA A 147 16.27 -4.57 -23.14
C ALA A 147 15.44 -3.33 -23.53
N GLU A 148 14.20 -3.53 -23.94
CA GLU A 148 13.27 -2.44 -24.31
C GLU A 148 12.74 -1.63 -23.14
N LEU A 149 13.01 -2.04 -21.89
CA LEU A 149 12.51 -1.31 -20.70
C LEU A 149 13.29 0.00 -20.40
N GLY A 150 14.42 0.23 -21.05
CA GLY A 150 15.23 1.42 -20.86
C GLY A 150 16.63 1.12 -20.34
N GLN A 151 17.29 2.12 -19.73
CA GLN A 151 18.64 1.94 -19.20
C GLN A 151 18.64 1.18 -17.89
N VAL A 152 19.06 -0.09 -17.94
CA VAL A 152 19.17 -0.97 -16.76
C VAL A 152 20.55 -0.83 -16.12
N VAL A 153 20.57 -0.69 -14.80
CA VAL A 153 21.79 -0.50 -13.99
C VAL A 153 21.79 -1.50 -12.84
N SER A 154 22.84 -2.32 -12.78
CA SER A 154 23.02 -3.30 -11.69
C SER A 154 23.61 -2.61 -10.47
N ILE A 155 22.81 -2.49 -9.41
CA ILE A 155 23.15 -1.75 -8.19
C ILE A 155 24.31 -2.37 -7.42
N ASP A 156 24.44 -3.69 -7.47
CA ASP A 156 25.46 -4.48 -6.79
C ASP A 156 26.85 -4.42 -7.49
N THR A 157 26.89 -3.91 -8.72
CA THR A 157 28.15 -3.73 -9.48
C THR A 157 28.67 -2.29 -9.45
N ILE A 158 27.93 -1.36 -8.84
CA ILE A 158 28.36 0.04 -8.74
C ILE A 158 29.55 0.14 -7.77
N ALA A 159 30.71 0.48 -8.32
CA ALA A 159 31.93 0.71 -7.53
C ALA A 159 31.75 1.88 -6.56
N ALA A 160 32.38 1.76 -5.40
CA ALA A 160 32.39 2.78 -4.36
C ALA A 160 33.37 3.90 -4.71
N GLU A 161 33.09 4.71 -5.73
CA GLU A 161 33.89 5.89 -6.03
C GLU A 161 33.38 7.12 -5.23
N PRO A 162 34.29 7.91 -4.63
CA PRO A 162 33.89 9.15 -3.99
C PRO A 162 33.34 10.12 -5.02
N GLY A 163 32.06 10.42 -4.94
CA GLY A 163 31.44 11.47 -5.73
C GLY A 163 31.57 12.84 -5.04
N PRO A 164 31.45 13.96 -5.79
CA PRO A 164 31.38 15.28 -5.18
C PRO A 164 30.21 15.40 -4.22
N ALA A 165 30.40 16.17 -3.14
CA ALA A 165 29.33 16.52 -2.22
C ALA A 165 28.13 17.08 -3.00
N ARG A 166 26.94 16.55 -2.76
CA ARG A 166 25.75 16.94 -3.51
C ARG A 166 25.11 18.19 -2.96
N ALA A 167 24.71 19.07 -3.89
CA ALA A 167 23.68 20.06 -3.57
C ALA A 167 22.37 19.35 -3.23
N GLU A 168 21.63 19.90 -2.28
CA GLU A 168 20.29 19.40 -1.91
C GLU A 168 19.39 19.34 -3.16
N ARG A 169 18.87 18.16 -3.46
CA ARG A 169 18.00 17.94 -4.60
C ARG A 169 16.59 17.72 -4.12
N SER A 170 15.63 18.41 -4.71
CA SER A 170 14.26 18.42 -4.21
C SER A 170 13.24 18.04 -5.28
N GLY A 171 12.86 16.76 -5.32
CA GLY A 171 11.57 16.35 -5.87
C GLY A 171 10.55 16.19 -4.75
N ASP A 172 9.27 16.44 -5.00
CA ASP A 172 8.23 16.28 -3.95
C ASP A 172 7.74 14.83 -3.85
N ALA A 173 7.64 14.13 -4.99
CA ALA A 173 7.29 12.72 -5.04
C ALA A 173 8.40 11.86 -4.42
N ALA A 174 7.99 10.89 -3.58
CA ALA A 174 8.89 9.92 -2.95
C ALA A 174 8.77 8.53 -3.59
N VAL A 175 7.55 8.09 -3.86
CA VAL A 175 7.28 6.77 -4.43
C VAL A 175 6.07 6.80 -5.35
N VAL A 176 6.09 5.95 -6.37
CA VAL A 176 4.92 5.65 -7.18
C VAL A 176 4.59 4.17 -7.03
N ILE A 177 3.42 3.90 -6.46
CA ILE A 177 2.91 2.54 -6.30
C ILE A 177 1.85 2.26 -7.37
N PHE A 178 2.03 1.18 -8.11
CA PHE A 178 1.04 0.75 -9.09
C PHE A 178 -0.01 -0.15 -8.45
N THR A 179 -1.26 0.30 -8.48
CA THR A 179 -2.42 -0.42 -7.93
C THR A 179 -3.24 -1.02 -9.05
N SER A 180 -3.95 -2.12 -8.80
CA SER A 180 -4.86 -2.72 -9.79
C SER A 180 -5.92 -1.71 -10.24
N GLY A 181 -6.17 -1.64 -11.55
CA GLY A 181 -7.22 -0.81 -12.14
C GLY A 181 -8.37 -1.66 -12.68
N THR A 182 -9.58 -1.11 -12.70
CA THR A 182 -10.79 -1.80 -13.22
C THR A 182 -10.70 -2.21 -14.69
N THR A 183 -9.84 -1.54 -15.46
CA THR A 183 -9.59 -1.84 -16.88
C THR A 183 -8.54 -2.93 -17.11
N GLY A 184 -7.99 -3.52 -16.04
CA GLY A 184 -6.89 -4.47 -16.10
C GLY A 184 -5.51 -3.84 -16.24
N GLN A 185 -5.43 -2.52 -16.49
CA GLN A 185 -4.16 -1.78 -16.48
C GLN A 185 -3.97 -1.12 -15.11
N PRO A 186 -2.79 -1.28 -14.49
CA PRO A 186 -2.54 -0.66 -13.18
C PRO A 186 -2.42 0.85 -13.26
N ASN A 187 -2.87 1.53 -12.21
CA ASN A 187 -2.75 2.97 -12.04
C ASN A 187 -1.58 3.31 -11.10
N GLY A 188 -0.69 4.19 -11.52
CA GLY A 188 0.42 4.67 -10.71
C GLY A 188 -0.03 5.76 -9.74
N VAL A 189 -0.05 5.48 -8.45
CA VAL A 189 -0.37 6.44 -7.38
C VAL A 189 0.89 7.15 -6.94
N GLN A 190 0.92 8.47 -7.06
CA GLN A 190 2.08 9.28 -6.67
C GLN A 190 1.98 9.75 -5.22
N VAL A 191 2.85 9.19 -4.37
CA VAL A 191 2.96 9.50 -2.94
C VAL A 191 4.13 10.46 -2.72
N THR A 192 3.89 11.53 -1.96
CA THR A 192 4.90 12.55 -1.67
C THR A 192 5.71 12.24 -0.42
N HIS A 193 6.86 12.91 -0.28
CA HIS A 193 7.62 12.89 0.97
C HIS A 193 6.80 13.39 2.16
N ALA A 194 5.99 14.43 1.97
CA ALA A 194 5.15 14.99 3.02
C ALA A 194 4.10 13.97 3.50
N ASN A 195 3.49 13.23 2.56
CA ASN A 195 2.56 12.16 2.90
C ASN A 195 3.24 11.08 3.76
N LEU A 196 4.41 10.57 3.32
CA LEU A 196 5.16 9.56 4.08
C LEU A 196 5.60 10.08 5.46
N CYS A 197 6.13 11.30 5.54
CA CYS A 197 6.53 11.89 6.82
C CYS A 197 5.34 12.03 7.77
N ASN A 198 4.15 12.34 7.24
CA ASN A 198 2.95 12.44 8.05
C ASN A 198 2.61 11.11 8.74
N VAL A 199 2.62 10.00 8.01
CA VAL A 199 2.28 8.68 8.57
C VAL A 199 3.44 8.11 9.37
N LEU A 200 4.66 8.11 8.81
CA LEU A 200 5.79 7.36 9.37
C LEU A 200 6.46 8.05 10.55
N LEU A 201 6.40 9.39 10.65
CA LEU A 201 7.09 10.16 11.69
C LEU A 201 6.15 10.69 12.78
N THR A 202 4.87 10.31 12.77
CA THR A 202 3.89 10.72 13.77
C THR A 202 3.20 9.52 14.41
N GLU A 203 2.83 9.63 15.69
CA GLU A 203 2.06 8.59 16.38
C GLU A 203 0.58 8.62 15.94
N PRO A 204 -0.03 7.44 15.73
CA PRO A 204 0.47 6.08 16.01
C PRO A 204 1.26 5.43 14.86
N GLY A 205 1.36 6.06 13.69
CA GLY A 205 2.00 5.48 12.50
C GLY A 205 3.49 5.15 12.66
N SER A 206 4.19 5.88 13.57
CA SER A 206 5.57 5.57 13.96
C SER A 206 5.71 4.26 14.75
N LEU A 207 4.59 3.66 15.21
CA LEU A 207 4.51 2.39 15.95
C LEU A 207 5.38 2.34 17.22
N GLY A 208 5.86 3.48 17.69
CA GLY A 208 6.76 3.55 18.83
C GLY A 208 8.12 2.88 18.58
N ILE A 209 8.55 2.74 17.33
CA ILE A 209 9.86 2.18 16.95
C ILE A 209 10.97 3.04 17.58
N ARG A 210 11.93 2.36 18.21
CA ARG A 210 13.07 2.97 18.90
C ARG A 210 14.39 2.51 18.29
N PRO A 211 15.46 3.26 18.49
CA PRO A 211 16.79 2.80 18.11
C PRO A 211 17.11 1.42 18.70
N GLY A 212 17.53 0.50 17.85
CA GLY A 212 17.82 -0.88 18.21
C GLY A 212 16.64 -1.87 18.09
N ASP A 213 15.40 -1.39 17.95
CA ASP A 213 14.28 -2.28 17.63
C ASP A 213 14.50 -2.96 16.29
N ARG A 214 14.18 -4.23 16.24
CA ARG A 214 14.26 -5.08 15.05
C ARG A 214 12.88 -5.14 14.39
N VAL A 215 12.77 -4.64 13.17
CA VAL A 215 11.51 -4.56 12.42
C VAL A 215 11.60 -5.42 11.17
N GLY A 216 10.61 -6.27 10.93
CA GLY A 216 10.59 -7.15 9.76
C GLY A 216 10.28 -6.43 8.46
N GLN A 217 11.04 -6.74 7.38
CA GLN A 217 10.62 -6.47 6.01
C GLN A 217 9.99 -7.75 5.46
N LEU A 218 8.70 -7.90 5.66
CA LEU A 218 7.93 -9.13 5.40
C LEU A 218 7.09 -9.03 4.12
N LEU A 219 6.68 -7.82 3.78
CA LEU A 219 5.74 -7.50 2.70
C LEU A 219 6.45 -7.35 1.35
N ASN A 220 5.68 -7.38 0.28
CA ASN A 220 6.22 -7.18 -1.06
C ASN A 220 6.47 -5.68 -1.32
N ILE A 221 7.63 -5.37 -1.91
CA ILE A 221 8.06 -4.00 -2.18
C ILE A 221 7.13 -3.24 -3.14
N ALA A 222 6.40 -3.94 -3.99
CA ALA A 222 5.45 -3.32 -4.92
C ALA A 222 4.20 -2.73 -4.24
N PHE A 223 4.06 -2.89 -2.91
CA PHE A 223 2.96 -2.36 -2.11
C PHE A 223 3.45 -1.33 -1.11
N ASP A 224 2.61 -0.34 -0.82
CA ASP A 224 2.93 0.82 0.00
C ASP A 224 3.25 0.49 1.46
N MET A 225 2.68 -0.56 2.03
CA MET A 225 3.02 -1.02 3.39
C MET A 225 4.51 -1.41 3.53
N ALA A 226 5.19 -1.79 2.45
CA ALA A 226 6.63 -2.02 2.49
C ALA A 226 7.42 -0.74 2.79
N ALA A 227 6.92 0.43 2.39
CA ALA A 227 7.51 1.71 2.78
C ALA A 227 7.37 1.96 4.29
N TRP A 228 6.27 1.50 4.91
CA TRP A 228 6.10 1.55 6.36
C TRP A 228 7.16 0.72 7.08
N GLU A 229 7.37 -0.52 6.63
CA GLU A 229 8.43 -1.39 7.17
C GLU A 229 9.81 -0.76 7.00
N ILE A 230 10.18 -0.37 5.77
CA ILE A 230 11.54 0.04 5.41
C ILE A 230 11.84 1.45 5.94
N LEU A 231 11.09 2.45 5.47
CA LEU A 231 11.37 3.85 5.77
C LEU A 231 10.98 4.21 7.20
N GLY A 232 9.90 3.64 7.73
CA GLY A 232 9.51 3.80 9.13
C GLY A 232 10.58 3.29 10.09
N THR A 233 11.12 2.09 9.85
CA THR A 233 12.20 1.53 10.67
C THR A 233 13.44 2.40 10.66
N LEU A 234 13.93 2.72 9.45
CA LEU A 234 15.20 3.43 9.30
C LEU A 234 15.12 4.88 9.80
N ALA A 235 13.98 5.54 9.66
CA ALA A 235 13.77 6.90 10.17
C ALA A 235 13.83 6.99 11.69
N HIS A 236 13.51 5.91 12.39
CA HIS A 236 13.52 5.84 13.86
C HIS A 236 14.76 5.17 14.46
N GLY A 237 15.75 4.80 13.65
CA GLY A 237 17.01 4.21 14.13
C GLY A 237 16.91 2.71 14.47
N GLY A 238 15.87 2.03 14.03
CA GLY A 238 15.70 0.58 14.14
C GLY A 238 16.57 -0.20 13.17
N THR A 239 16.63 -1.51 13.35
CA THR A 239 17.27 -2.46 12.44
C THR A 239 16.22 -3.12 11.56
N LEU A 240 16.27 -2.90 10.27
CA LEU A 240 15.41 -3.57 9.30
C LEU A 240 15.91 -4.99 9.05
N VAL A 241 15.12 -5.98 9.42
CA VAL A 241 15.41 -7.41 9.18
C VAL A 241 14.69 -7.84 7.92
N VAL A 242 15.41 -7.89 6.82
CA VAL A 242 14.85 -8.35 5.53
C VAL A 242 14.70 -9.87 5.60
N ARG A 243 13.47 -10.36 5.46
CA ARG A 243 13.18 -11.78 5.62
C ARG A 243 13.89 -12.64 4.57
N GLY A 244 14.37 -13.79 4.99
CA GLY A 244 14.76 -14.88 4.12
C GLY A 244 13.57 -15.79 3.74
N ASN A 245 13.84 -17.04 3.43
CA ASN A 245 12.82 -18.00 3.01
C ASN A 245 11.91 -18.48 4.17
N ASN A 246 12.39 -18.44 5.41
CA ASN A 246 11.61 -18.82 6.59
C ASN A 246 11.06 -17.59 7.29
N LEU A 247 9.75 -17.39 7.16
CA LEU A 247 9.05 -16.25 7.77
C LEU A 247 9.01 -16.38 9.30
N ALA A 248 8.74 -17.58 9.84
CA ALA A 248 8.61 -17.79 11.28
C ALA A 248 9.94 -17.49 12.01
N SER A 249 11.06 -18.02 11.52
CA SER A 249 12.37 -17.75 12.14
C SER A 249 12.78 -16.28 12.06
N THR A 250 12.35 -15.58 11.02
CA THR A 250 12.53 -14.12 10.98
C THR A 250 11.71 -13.44 12.07
N ALA A 251 10.42 -13.78 12.18
CA ALA A 251 9.48 -13.14 13.11
C ALA A 251 9.87 -13.33 14.58
N GLU A 252 10.43 -14.47 14.96
CA GLU A 252 10.93 -14.75 16.31
C GLU A 252 12.02 -13.79 16.76
N SER A 253 12.74 -13.17 15.83
CA SER A 253 13.84 -12.22 16.12
C SER A 253 13.39 -10.76 16.18
N LEU A 254 12.11 -10.46 15.92
CA LEU A 254 11.60 -9.10 15.77
C LEU A 254 11.07 -8.50 17.08
N ASN A 255 11.07 -7.17 17.13
CA ASN A 255 10.42 -6.36 18.15
C ASN A 255 9.11 -5.76 17.63
N VAL A 256 9.05 -5.43 16.33
CA VAL A 256 7.89 -4.85 15.67
C VAL A 256 7.56 -5.63 14.40
N ILE A 257 6.28 -5.96 14.23
CA ILE A 257 5.76 -6.63 13.03
C ILE A 257 4.73 -5.72 12.36
N ILE A 258 4.94 -5.46 11.07
CA ILE A 258 3.96 -4.85 10.17
C ILE A 258 3.59 -5.92 9.15
N ALA A 259 2.31 -6.26 9.05
CA ALA A 259 1.89 -7.38 8.19
C ALA A 259 0.45 -7.20 7.70
N THR A 260 0.04 -8.00 6.72
CA THR A 260 -1.38 -8.22 6.49
C THR A 260 -1.91 -9.26 7.49
N PRO A 261 -3.20 -9.26 7.82
CA PRO A 261 -3.81 -10.31 8.64
C PRO A 261 -3.50 -11.73 8.15
N SER A 262 -3.49 -11.97 6.84
CA SER A 262 -3.14 -13.26 6.23
C SER A 262 -1.70 -13.68 6.56
N ILE A 263 -0.72 -12.80 6.44
CA ILE A 263 0.67 -13.10 6.83
C ILE A 263 0.77 -13.32 8.32
N LEU A 264 0.16 -12.45 9.13
CA LEU A 264 0.23 -12.54 10.58
C LEU A 264 -0.40 -13.83 11.12
N SER A 265 -1.46 -14.35 10.46
CA SER A 265 -2.12 -15.59 10.85
C SER A 265 -1.25 -16.84 10.68
N THR A 266 -0.18 -16.76 9.89
CA THR A 266 0.80 -17.86 9.72
C THR A 266 1.86 -17.91 10.81
N LEU A 267 1.90 -16.89 11.69
CA LEU A 267 2.88 -16.78 12.77
C LEU A 267 2.28 -17.18 14.12
N ASP A 268 3.08 -17.86 14.94
CA ASP A 268 2.70 -18.19 16.30
C ASP A 268 3.13 -17.05 17.26
N PRO A 269 2.19 -16.37 17.92
CA PRO A 269 2.52 -15.35 18.91
C PRO A 269 3.42 -15.86 20.04
N THR A 270 3.35 -17.17 20.37
CA THR A 270 4.13 -17.75 21.48
C THR A 270 5.63 -17.84 21.17
N GLY A 271 5.99 -18.01 19.89
CA GLY A 271 7.37 -17.99 19.42
C GLY A 271 7.96 -16.59 19.33
N CYS A 272 7.12 -15.56 19.17
CA CYS A 272 7.53 -14.17 18.97
C CYS A 272 7.64 -13.39 20.29
N GLN A 273 8.48 -13.84 21.21
CA GLN A 273 8.54 -13.35 22.60
C GLN A 273 9.05 -11.90 22.72
N ALA A 274 9.90 -11.45 21.80
CA ALA A 274 10.46 -10.09 21.82
C ALA A 274 9.54 -9.04 21.17
N VAL A 275 8.45 -9.47 20.51
CA VAL A 275 7.52 -8.57 19.81
C VAL A 275 6.70 -7.79 20.83
N HIS A 276 6.84 -6.46 20.80
CA HIS A 276 6.08 -5.53 21.62
C HIS A 276 5.04 -4.69 20.85
N THR A 277 5.14 -4.65 19.50
CA THR A 277 4.19 -3.92 18.65
C THR A 277 3.88 -4.72 17.39
N VAL A 278 2.60 -4.81 17.07
CA VAL A 278 2.09 -5.40 15.83
C VAL A 278 1.13 -4.42 15.18
N ALA A 279 1.31 -4.16 13.88
CA ALA A 279 0.36 -3.38 13.08
C ALA A 279 -0.10 -4.20 11.88
N VAL A 280 -1.41 -4.22 11.65
CA VAL A 280 -2.01 -4.85 10.47
C VAL A 280 -2.79 -3.86 9.64
N ALA A 281 -2.71 -4.03 8.33
CA ALA A 281 -3.53 -3.34 7.35
C ALA A 281 -3.69 -4.19 6.08
N GLY A 282 -4.44 -3.70 5.11
CA GLY A 282 -4.56 -4.32 3.80
C GLY A 282 -5.68 -5.34 3.67
N GLU A 283 -6.21 -5.87 4.77
CA GLU A 283 -7.31 -6.84 4.79
C GLU A 283 -8.18 -6.64 6.04
N ARG A 284 -9.36 -7.27 6.04
CA ARG A 284 -10.17 -7.36 7.26
C ARG A 284 -9.43 -8.21 8.30
N CYS A 285 -9.20 -7.64 9.46
CA CYS A 285 -8.57 -8.36 10.57
C CYS A 285 -9.63 -9.24 11.30
N PRO A 286 -9.39 -10.54 11.49
CA PRO A 286 -10.23 -11.36 12.35
C PRO A 286 -10.07 -10.99 13.83
N GLN A 287 -11.17 -10.87 14.56
CA GLN A 287 -11.18 -10.58 16.00
C GLN A 287 -10.30 -11.57 16.81
N PRO A 288 -10.35 -12.91 16.57
CA PRO A 288 -9.47 -13.84 17.29
C PRO A 288 -7.98 -13.59 17.09
N LEU A 289 -7.57 -13.15 15.88
CA LEU A 289 -6.19 -12.83 15.57
C LEU A 289 -5.72 -11.62 16.37
N ALA A 290 -6.52 -10.53 16.37
CA ALA A 290 -6.23 -9.33 17.16
C ALA A 290 -6.14 -9.66 18.66
N ALA A 291 -7.09 -10.44 19.18
CA ALA A 291 -7.12 -10.87 20.58
C ALA A 291 -5.91 -11.74 20.97
N ALA A 292 -5.44 -12.61 20.07
CA ALA A 292 -4.28 -13.45 20.34
C ALA A 292 -2.99 -12.61 20.47
N TRP A 293 -2.74 -11.72 19.53
CA TRP A 293 -1.53 -10.88 19.52
C TRP A 293 -1.55 -9.78 20.58
N SER A 294 -2.72 -9.21 20.90
CA SER A 294 -2.86 -8.16 21.91
C SER A 294 -2.52 -8.59 23.34
N ARG A 295 -2.48 -9.90 23.63
CA ARG A 295 -2.05 -10.43 24.93
C ARG A 295 -0.54 -10.21 25.20
N ARG A 296 0.26 -9.93 24.13
CA ARG A 296 1.71 -9.82 24.19
C ARG A 296 2.24 -8.49 23.71
N ALA A 297 1.57 -7.89 22.73
CA ALA A 297 2.04 -6.72 22.03
C ALA A 297 0.95 -5.64 21.93
N ALA A 298 1.34 -4.38 21.80
CA ALA A 298 0.42 -3.34 21.38
C ALA A 298 -0.03 -3.68 19.94
N PHE A 299 -1.31 -4.00 19.77
CA PHE A 299 -1.86 -4.38 18.48
C PHE A 299 -2.58 -3.20 17.84
N TYR A 300 -2.24 -2.90 16.59
CA TYR A 300 -2.88 -1.86 15.81
C TYR A 300 -3.59 -2.46 14.59
N ASN A 301 -4.89 -2.17 14.47
CA ASN A 301 -5.66 -2.42 13.25
C ASN A 301 -5.76 -1.11 12.47
N SER A 302 -5.39 -1.14 11.18
CA SER A 302 -5.24 0.07 10.38
C SER A 302 -5.96 -0.10 9.04
N CYS A 303 -6.48 0.99 8.50
CA CYS A 303 -7.19 1.00 7.23
C CYS A 303 -6.72 2.18 6.38
N GLY A 304 -6.62 1.93 5.08
CA GLY A 304 -6.32 2.93 4.06
C GLY A 304 -5.98 2.27 2.72
N PRO A 305 -6.39 2.85 1.60
CA PRO A 305 -5.83 2.53 0.29
C PRO A 305 -4.54 3.33 0.03
N THR A 306 -3.79 2.94 -0.98
CA THR A 306 -2.54 3.60 -1.38
C THR A 306 -2.72 5.09 -1.66
N GLU A 307 -3.87 5.48 -2.18
CA GLU A 307 -4.26 6.85 -2.52
C GLU A 307 -4.36 7.80 -1.30
N VAL A 308 -4.34 7.22 -0.10
CA VAL A 308 -4.28 7.96 1.17
C VAL A 308 -3.05 7.59 2.01
N THR A 309 -1.99 7.14 1.34
CA THR A 309 -0.67 6.90 1.92
C THR A 309 -0.70 5.85 3.03
N ILE A 310 -0.76 4.59 2.63
CA ILE A 310 -0.71 3.41 3.49
C ILE A 310 -1.95 3.28 4.38
N VAL A 311 -2.16 4.24 5.30
CA VAL A 311 -3.30 4.21 6.24
C VAL A 311 -3.79 5.64 6.53
N ASN A 312 -5.11 5.82 6.53
CA ASN A 312 -5.74 7.06 6.97
C ASN A 312 -6.41 6.94 8.34
N THR A 313 -6.61 5.69 8.82
CA THR A 313 -7.15 5.43 10.16
C THR A 313 -6.38 4.32 10.86
N MET A 314 -6.28 4.41 12.17
CA MET A 314 -5.63 3.40 13.02
C MET A 314 -6.37 3.25 14.35
N GLN A 315 -6.49 2.01 14.81
CA GLN A 315 -6.97 1.64 16.13
C GLN A 315 -5.88 0.91 16.90
N ARG A 316 -5.60 1.34 18.13
CA ARG A 316 -4.98 0.45 19.11
C ARG A 316 -6.07 -0.45 19.68
N TYR A 317 -5.93 -1.76 19.48
CA TYR A 317 -6.92 -2.74 19.93
C TYR A 317 -7.06 -2.75 21.45
N ASP A 318 -8.29 -2.67 21.94
CA ASP A 318 -8.66 -2.60 23.36
C ASP A 318 -9.77 -3.60 23.76
N GLY A 319 -10.05 -4.57 22.89
CA GLY A 319 -11.09 -5.59 23.09
C GLY A 319 -12.20 -5.59 22.04
N ALA A 320 -12.49 -4.45 21.45
CA ALA A 320 -13.37 -4.32 20.28
C ALA A 320 -12.57 -4.02 19.03
N LEU A 321 -12.90 -4.61 17.89
CA LEU A 321 -12.17 -4.41 16.63
C LEU A 321 -12.92 -3.43 15.72
N THR A 322 -12.30 -2.28 15.48
CA THR A 322 -12.72 -1.25 14.53
C THR A 322 -11.57 -0.91 13.58
N ILE A 323 -11.76 0.04 12.67
CA ILE A 323 -10.66 0.62 11.88
C ILE A 323 -10.11 1.91 12.52
N GLY A 324 -10.57 2.26 13.71
CA GLY A 324 -10.02 3.30 14.55
C GLY A 324 -10.45 4.72 14.21
N ARG A 325 -9.48 5.63 14.30
CA ARG A 325 -9.63 7.07 14.13
C ARG A 325 -8.66 7.60 13.08
N PRO A 326 -8.91 8.81 12.53
CA PRO A 326 -7.98 9.44 11.61
C PRO A 326 -6.57 9.57 12.21
N VAL A 327 -5.56 9.23 11.42
CA VAL A 327 -4.14 9.49 11.78
C VAL A 327 -3.89 11.01 11.80
N PRO A 328 -2.77 11.48 12.38
CA PRO A 328 -2.48 12.91 12.48
C PRO A 328 -2.59 13.64 11.15
N ASN A 329 -3.07 14.90 11.21
CA ASN A 329 -3.25 15.81 10.06
C ASN A 329 -4.17 15.28 8.94
N THR A 330 -4.95 14.26 9.22
CA THR A 330 -5.86 13.58 8.29
C THR A 330 -7.30 13.82 8.72
N THR A 331 -8.22 13.93 7.76
CA THR A 331 -9.66 13.97 8.02
C THR A 331 -10.33 12.74 7.44
N VAL A 332 -11.43 12.31 8.05
CA VAL A 332 -12.30 11.26 7.53
C VAL A 332 -13.75 11.72 7.59
N TYR A 333 -14.43 11.55 6.49
CA TYR A 333 -15.84 11.88 6.33
C TYR A 333 -16.63 10.62 5.99
N ILE A 334 -17.82 10.46 6.56
CA ILE A 334 -18.81 9.45 6.16
C ILE A 334 -19.94 10.23 5.50
N LEU A 335 -20.10 10.03 4.20
CA LEU A 335 -20.96 10.86 3.36
C LEU A 335 -22.04 10.00 2.67
N ASP A 336 -23.19 10.63 2.44
CA ASP A 336 -24.26 10.10 1.59
C ASP A 336 -23.95 10.33 0.08
N ASP A 337 -24.86 9.91 -0.80
CA ASP A 337 -24.71 10.04 -2.25
C ASP A 337 -24.67 11.50 -2.73
N GLU A 338 -25.21 12.44 -1.95
CA GLU A 338 -25.18 13.89 -2.19
C GLU A 338 -23.98 14.59 -1.53
N LEU A 339 -23.01 13.82 -1.01
CA LEU A 339 -21.81 14.29 -0.30
C LEU A 339 -22.12 15.08 0.97
N ARG A 340 -23.24 14.80 1.63
CA ARG A 340 -23.57 15.35 2.94
C ARG A 340 -23.11 14.41 4.05
N PRO A 341 -22.63 14.94 5.19
CA PRO A 341 -22.22 14.08 6.31
C PRO A 341 -23.38 13.25 6.85
N CYS A 342 -23.19 11.95 6.97
CA CYS A 342 -24.14 11.06 7.62
C CYS A 342 -24.17 11.29 9.13
N PRO A 343 -25.34 11.19 9.78
CA PRO A 343 -25.45 11.15 11.23
C PRO A 343 -24.58 10.06 11.87
N ILE A 344 -24.19 10.27 13.12
CA ILE A 344 -23.41 9.26 13.86
C ILE A 344 -24.24 7.97 14.00
N GLY A 345 -23.64 6.85 13.61
CA GLY A 345 -24.29 5.53 13.57
C GLY A 345 -24.88 5.15 12.21
N GLU A 346 -25.04 6.09 11.30
CA GLU A 346 -25.48 5.78 9.93
C GLU A 346 -24.31 5.37 9.02
N ILE A 347 -24.58 4.43 8.12
CA ILE A 347 -23.61 3.94 7.14
C ILE A 347 -23.62 4.87 5.94
N GLY A 348 -22.43 5.30 5.53
CA GLY A 348 -22.19 6.04 4.31
C GLY A 348 -20.85 5.69 3.69
N GLU A 349 -20.51 6.33 2.58
CA GLU A 349 -19.23 6.13 1.92
C GLU A 349 -18.14 6.93 2.64
N MET A 350 -17.00 6.26 2.91
CA MET A 350 -15.85 6.87 3.57
C MET A 350 -15.03 7.69 2.56
N TRP A 351 -14.77 8.94 2.93
CA TRP A 351 -13.87 9.84 2.24
C TRP A 351 -12.74 10.26 3.18
N ALA A 352 -11.54 10.45 2.63
CA ALA A 352 -10.39 10.88 3.40
C ALA A 352 -9.81 12.18 2.86
N GLY A 353 -9.44 13.10 3.74
CA GLY A 353 -8.84 14.39 3.41
C GLY A 353 -7.59 14.69 4.23
N GLY A 354 -6.98 15.83 3.98
CA GLY A 354 -5.81 16.30 4.71
C GLY A 354 -4.49 15.70 4.20
N ALA A 355 -3.50 15.62 5.09
CA ALA A 355 -2.12 15.31 4.73
C ALA A 355 -1.85 13.88 4.24
N CYS A 356 -2.81 12.97 4.35
CA CYS A 356 -2.69 11.62 3.82
C CYS A 356 -2.97 11.54 2.31
N VAL A 357 -3.73 12.48 1.74
CA VAL A 357 -4.20 12.44 0.35
C VAL A 357 -3.03 12.63 -0.61
N THR A 358 -2.84 11.68 -1.52
CA THR A 358 -1.76 11.68 -2.51
C THR A 358 -2.04 12.62 -3.70
N ASP A 359 -1.06 12.76 -4.61
CA ASP A 359 -1.19 13.68 -5.74
C ASP A 359 -2.19 13.23 -6.81
N GLY A 360 -2.51 11.94 -6.86
CA GLY A 360 -3.42 11.35 -7.86
C GLY A 360 -2.76 10.23 -8.67
N TYR A 361 -3.38 9.93 -9.80
CA TYR A 361 -2.95 8.87 -10.70
C TYR A 361 -2.13 9.42 -11.86
N LEU A 362 -0.94 8.86 -12.09
CA LEU A 362 -0.05 9.27 -13.18
C LEU A 362 -0.72 9.03 -14.55
N GLY A 363 -0.75 10.09 -15.37
CA GLY A 363 -1.26 10.01 -16.73
C GLY A 363 -2.74 9.66 -16.83
N ASN A 364 -3.50 9.74 -15.72
CA ASN A 364 -4.94 9.44 -15.70
C ASN A 364 -5.71 10.57 -14.98
N GLU A 365 -5.79 11.71 -15.64
CA GLU A 365 -6.43 12.91 -15.10
C GLU A 365 -7.94 12.70 -14.90
N ALA A 366 -8.59 11.94 -15.79
CA ALA A 366 -10.03 11.65 -15.70
C ALA A 366 -10.35 10.87 -14.41
N LEU A 367 -9.62 9.78 -14.13
CA LEU A 367 -9.79 9.00 -12.91
C LEU A 367 -9.38 9.81 -11.67
N THR A 368 -8.33 10.64 -11.80
CA THR A 368 -7.92 11.53 -10.71
C THR A 368 -9.06 12.51 -10.36
N ALA A 369 -9.68 13.14 -11.34
CA ALA A 369 -10.80 14.05 -11.12
C ALA A 369 -12.06 13.35 -10.57
N GLU A 370 -12.29 12.09 -10.92
CA GLU A 370 -13.38 11.27 -10.37
C GLU A 370 -13.17 10.97 -8.89
N ARG A 371 -11.95 10.55 -8.52
CA ARG A 371 -11.65 9.98 -7.20
C ARG A 371 -11.15 11.04 -6.20
N TYR A 372 -10.46 12.07 -6.67
CA TYR A 372 -9.93 13.17 -5.85
C TYR A 372 -10.73 14.44 -6.13
N ARG A 373 -11.53 14.85 -5.16
CA ARG A 373 -12.41 16.01 -5.29
C ARG A 373 -11.98 17.14 -4.37
N PRO A 374 -12.34 18.40 -4.66
CA PRO A 374 -12.19 19.48 -3.69
C PRO A 374 -12.81 19.09 -2.36
N ASP A 375 -12.14 19.41 -1.25
CA ASP A 375 -12.63 19.13 0.09
C ASP A 375 -13.49 20.33 0.58
N PRO A 376 -14.82 20.21 0.63
CA PRO A 376 -15.69 21.31 1.02
C PRO A 376 -15.65 21.60 2.53
N PHE A 377 -15.10 20.66 3.33
CA PHE A 377 -15.05 20.77 4.78
C PHE A 377 -13.77 21.45 5.26
N LEU A 378 -12.63 21.16 4.64
CA LEU A 378 -11.37 21.87 4.89
C LEU A 378 -11.26 23.15 4.08
N GLY A 379 -11.89 23.21 2.91
CA GLY A 379 -11.83 24.37 2.01
C GLY A 379 -10.46 24.62 1.38
N GLY A 380 -10.31 25.76 0.71
CA GLY A 380 -9.08 26.14 0.05
C GLY A 380 -8.68 25.17 -1.08
N ALA A 381 -7.39 24.86 -1.20
CA ALA A 381 -6.86 23.93 -2.19
C ALA A 381 -6.85 22.47 -1.70
N ASN A 382 -7.46 22.17 -0.55
CA ASN A 382 -7.50 20.80 -0.03
C ASN A 382 -8.37 19.91 -0.90
N ARG A 383 -7.96 18.64 -1.00
CA ARG A 383 -8.69 17.60 -1.71
C ARG A 383 -9.06 16.49 -0.75
N MET A 384 -10.16 15.80 -1.04
CA MET A 384 -10.56 14.55 -0.40
C MET A 384 -10.60 13.43 -1.43
N PHE A 385 -10.25 12.22 -0.99
CA PHE A 385 -10.23 11.00 -1.79
C PHE A 385 -11.45 10.13 -1.48
N ARG A 386 -12.10 9.66 -2.54
CA ARG A 386 -13.21 8.71 -2.50
C ARG A 386 -12.69 7.30 -2.32
N THR A 387 -12.81 6.71 -1.12
CA THR A 387 -12.26 5.38 -0.85
C THR A 387 -13.09 4.24 -1.43
N ARG A 388 -14.41 4.46 -1.61
CA ARG A 388 -15.43 3.45 -1.91
C ARG A 388 -15.62 2.41 -0.80
N ASP A 389 -15.03 2.60 0.37
CA ASP A 389 -15.34 1.82 1.56
C ASP A 389 -16.61 2.37 2.21
N LEU A 390 -17.49 1.48 2.67
CA LEU A 390 -18.64 1.82 3.51
C LEU A 390 -18.22 1.78 4.97
N ALA A 391 -18.55 2.81 5.70
CA ALA A 391 -18.23 2.91 7.11
C ALA A 391 -19.30 3.69 7.89
N ARG A 392 -19.22 3.62 9.23
CA ARG A 392 -19.99 4.51 10.11
C ARG A 392 -19.16 4.93 11.30
N TRP A 393 -19.49 6.08 11.86
CA TRP A 393 -18.97 6.52 13.14
C TRP A 393 -19.74 5.85 14.28
N THR A 394 -19.03 5.36 15.28
CA THR A 394 -19.63 4.95 16.56
C THR A 394 -19.77 6.18 17.48
N PRO A 395 -20.67 6.14 18.52
CA PRO A 395 -20.83 7.27 19.43
C PRO A 395 -19.57 7.65 20.21
N ASP A 396 -18.63 6.72 20.41
CA ASP A 396 -17.32 6.95 21.04
C ASP A 396 -16.24 7.39 20.05
N GLY A 397 -16.62 7.60 18.78
CA GLY A 397 -15.75 8.18 17.75
C GLY A 397 -14.76 7.20 17.13
N GLN A 398 -15.08 5.92 17.08
CA GLN A 398 -14.39 4.93 16.27
C GLN A 398 -15.07 4.79 14.91
N LEU A 399 -14.38 4.25 13.95
CA LEU A 399 -14.92 3.92 12.62
C LEU A 399 -15.08 2.40 12.48
N GLU A 400 -16.27 1.97 12.10
CA GLU A 400 -16.56 0.59 11.72
C GLU A 400 -16.65 0.47 10.20
N HIS A 401 -15.96 -0.53 9.64
CA HIS A 401 -15.98 -0.83 8.21
C HIS A 401 -17.13 -1.78 7.87
N HIS A 402 -17.94 -1.44 6.87
CA HIS A 402 -19.15 -2.16 6.46
C HIS A 402 -19.10 -2.70 5.02
N GLY A 403 -17.90 -2.91 4.47
CA GLY A 403 -17.73 -3.41 3.10
C GLY A 403 -17.43 -2.29 2.11
N ARG A 404 -17.70 -2.54 0.82
CA ARG A 404 -17.37 -1.61 -0.28
C ARG A 404 -18.56 -1.38 -1.18
N THR A 405 -18.53 -0.23 -1.89
CA THR A 405 -19.52 0.10 -2.93
C THR A 405 -19.17 -0.48 -4.30
N ASP A 406 -17.96 -1.00 -4.46
CA ASP A 406 -17.44 -1.60 -5.71
C ASP A 406 -17.10 -3.08 -5.53
N ASP A 407 -16.69 -3.72 -6.64
CA ASP A 407 -16.35 -5.13 -6.72
C ASP A 407 -14.87 -5.42 -6.39
N GLN A 408 -14.16 -4.47 -5.78
CA GLN A 408 -12.79 -4.67 -5.33
C GLN A 408 -12.76 -5.61 -4.11
N VAL A 409 -11.86 -6.57 -4.15
CA VAL A 409 -11.62 -7.50 -3.05
C VAL A 409 -10.16 -7.45 -2.59
N LYS A 410 -9.89 -7.95 -1.40
CA LYS A 410 -8.53 -8.12 -0.87
C LYS A 410 -8.31 -9.60 -0.58
N ILE A 411 -7.26 -10.19 -1.17
CA ILE A 411 -6.95 -11.63 -1.10
C ILE A 411 -5.46 -11.79 -0.80
N GLY A 412 -5.13 -12.43 0.33
CA GLY A 412 -3.75 -12.62 0.73
C GLY A 412 -2.94 -11.31 0.82
N GLY A 413 -3.60 -10.19 1.17
CA GLY A 413 -3.03 -8.86 1.23
C GLY A 413 -2.98 -8.11 -0.11
N PHE A 414 -3.41 -8.74 -1.20
CA PHE A 414 -3.41 -8.12 -2.52
C PHE A 414 -4.76 -7.47 -2.83
N ARG A 415 -4.71 -6.25 -3.38
CA ARG A 415 -5.87 -5.55 -3.93
C ARG A 415 -6.18 -6.11 -5.31
N VAL A 416 -7.36 -6.68 -5.50
CA VAL A 416 -7.81 -7.28 -6.76
C VAL A 416 -9.13 -6.64 -7.19
N GLU A 417 -9.14 -6.11 -8.41
CA GLU A 417 -10.37 -5.65 -9.07
C GLU A 417 -10.99 -6.83 -9.81
N LEU A 418 -12.15 -7.30 -9.38
CA LEU A 418 -12.81 -8.45 -10.02
C LEU A 418 -13.12 -8.19 -11.50
N ASP A 419 -13.40 -6.93 -11.87
CA ASP A 419 -13.65 -6.55 -13.25
C ASP A 419 -12.39 -6.66 -14.12
N ALA A 420 -11.20 -6.40 -13.59
CA ALA A 420 -9.94 -6.60 -14.32
C ALA A 420 -9.72 -8.09 -14.63
N VAL A 421 -9.99 -8.96 -13.67
CA VAL A 421 -9.87 -10.42 -13.87
C VAL A 421 -10.96 -10.92 -14.85
N THR A 422 -12.17 -10.38 -14.75
CA THR A 422 -13.27 -10.65 -15.70
C THR A 422 -12.85 -10.28 -17.11
N SER A 423 -12.32 -9.07 -17.30
CA SER A 423 -11.86 -8.60 -18.62
C SER A 423 -10.70 -9.43 -19.20
N ALA A 424 -9.83 -9.95 -18.34
CA ALA A 424 -8.77 -10.87 -18.76
C ALA A 424 -9.33 -12.22 -19.21
N LEU A 425 -10.29 -12.79 -18.47
CA LEU A 425 -10.98 -14.03 -18.84
C LEU A 425 -11.74 -13.90 -20.17
N GLU A 426 -12.33 -12.74 -20.45
CA GLU A 426 -13.05 -12.47 -21.71
C GLU A 426 -12.13 -12.41 -22.93
N GLN A 427 -10.81 -12.25 -22.75
CA GLN A 427 -9.82 -12.34 -23.82
C GLN A 427 -9.47 -13.79 -24.21
N THR A 428 -9.99 -14.78 -23.49
CA THR A 428 -9.78 -16.19 -23.82
C THR A 428 -10.44 -16.52 -25.17
N PRO A 429 -9.74 -17.21 -26.08
CA PRO A 429 -10.33 -17.62 -27.37
C PRO A 429 -11.66 -18.38 -27.19
N GLY A 430 -12.68 -17.92 -27.86
CA GLY A 430 -14.04 -18.50 -27.82
C GLY A 430 -14.87 -18.07 -26.59
N CYS A 431 -14.33 -17.30 -25.69
CA CYS A 431 -15.07 -16.73 -24.54
C CYS A 431 -15.94 -15.56 -25.04
N THR A 432 -17.24 -15.62 -24.76
CA THR A 432 -18.18 -14.55 -25.10
C THR A 432 -18.52 -13.68 -23.88
N ARG A 433 -18.42 -14.25 -22.71
CA ARG A 433 -18.65 -13.56 -21.42
C ARG A 433 -17.97 -14.27 -20.28
N ALA A 434 -17.51 -13.49 -19.31
CA ALA A 434 -16.96 -14.01 -18.07
C ALA A 434 -17.52 -13.30 -16.83
N ALA A 435 -17.30 -13.90 -15.67
CA ALA A 435 -17.54 -13.29 -14.38
C ALA A 435 -16.54 -13.84 -13.35
N VAL A 436 -16.19 -13.02 -12.38
CA VAL A 436 -15.38 -13.44 -11.24
C VAL A 436 -16.10 -13.12 -9.95
N VAL A 437 -16.03 -14.05 -9.01
CA VAL A 437 -16.58 -13.89 -7.65
C VAL A 437 -15.54 -14.26 -6.62
N LEU A 438 -15.65 -13.67 -5.43
CA LEU A 438 -14.95 -14.12 -4.25
C LEU A 438 -15.80 -15.17 -3.53
N HIS A 439 -15.25 -16.35 -3.32
CA HIS A 439 -15.90 -17.43 -2.56
C HIS A 439 -14.90 -18.09 -1.63
N GLN A 440 -15.17 -18.12 -0.32
CA GLN A 440 -14.28 -18.67 0.72
C GLN A 440 -12.83 -18.16 0.60
N ASP A 441 -12.67 -16.84 0.49
CA ASP A 441 -11.38 -16.13 0.33
C ASP A 441 -10.57 -16.55 -0.90
N ARG A 442 -11.23 -17.10 -1.95
CA ARG A 442 -10.63 -17.50 -3.23
C ARG A 442 -11.36 -16.87 -4.41
N LEU A 443 -10.60 -16.53 -5.44
CA LEU A 443 -11.20 -16.12 -6.72
C LEU A 443 -11.72 -17.34 -7.46
N VAL A 444 -12.97 -17.26 -7.91
CA VAL A 444 -13.58 -18.24 -8.80
C VAL A 444 -14.03 -17.53 -10.07
N GLY A 445 -13.47 -17.95 -11.20
CA GLY A 445 -13.85 -17.47 -12.53
C GLY A 445 -14.94 -18.32 -13.16
N PHE A 446 -15.84 -17.68 -13.88
CA PHE A 446 -16.83 -18.33 -14.72
C PHE A 446 -16.67 -17.82 -16.17
N VAL A 447 -16.61 -18.72 -17.13
CA VAL A 447 -16.49 -18.40 -18.57
C VAL A 447 -17.62 -19.05 -19.35
N SER A 448 -18.09 -18.38 -20.38
CA SER A 448 -19.19 -18.85 -21.26
C SER A 448 -18.79 -18.64 -22.72
N PRO A 449 -19.14 -19.60 -23.61
CA PRO A 449 -19.89 -20.84 -23.42
C PRO A 449 -19.11 -21.96 -22.74
N ALA A 450 -19.77 -23.09 -22.44
CA ALA A 450 -19.16 -24.26 -21.80
C ALA A 450 -18.01 -24.91 -22.62
N THR A 451 -17.85 -24.52 -23.89
CA THR A 451 -16.75 -24.98 -24.76
C THR A 451 -15.42 -24.30 -24.50
N VAL A 452 -15.39 -23.21 -23.73
CA VAL A 452 -14.16 -22.52 -23.33
C VAL A 452 -13.35 -23.42 -22.41
N GLN A 453 -12.05 -23.56 -22.72
CA GLN A 453 -11.14 -24.40 -21.93
C GLN A 453 -10.65 -23.65 -20.70
N PRO A 454 -10.93 -24.11 -19.45
CA PRO A 454 -10.53 -23.42 -18.23
C PRO A 454 -9.01 -23.19 -18.10
N GLU A 455 -8.21 -24.16 -18.58
CA GLU A 455 -6.74 -24.08 -18.53
C GLU A 455 -6.20 -22.99 -19.45
N VAL A 456 -6.80 -22.82 -20.65
CA VAL A 456 -6.44 -21.73 -21.57
C VAL A 456 -6.86 -20.38 -20.96
N ALA A 457 -8.03 -20.31 -20.33
CA ALA A 457 -8.49 -19.10 -19.65
C ALA A 457 -7.55 -18.72 -18.49
N ARG A 458 -7.05 -19.70 -17.74
CA ARG A 458 -6.05 -19.47 -16.69
C ARG A 458 -4.75 -18.90 -17.25
N GLN A 459 -4.22 -19.50 -18.32
CA GLN A 459 -3.00 -19.03 -18.99
C GLN A 459 -3.14 -17.58 -19.47
N VAL A 460 -4.28 -17.21 -20.05
CA VAL A 460 -4.55 -15.84 -20.49
C VAL A 460 -4.52 -14.87 -19.30
N VAL A 461 -5.12 -15.24 -18.17
CA VAL A 461 -5.08 -14.38 -16.97
C VAL A 461 -3.65 -14.23 -16.46
N GLU A 462 -2.85 -15.30 -16.39
CA GLU A 462 -1.48 -15.30 -15.90
C GLU A 462 -0.52 -14.52 -16.82
N GLU A 463 -0.80 -14.46 -18.12
CA GLU A 463 -0.06 -13.61 -19.06
C GLU A 463 -0.39 -12.11 -18.93
N LEU A 464 -1.62 -11.80 -18.54
CA LEU A 464 -2.14 -10.44 -18.51
C LEU A 464 -2.03 -9.78 -17.13
N LEU A 465 -2.17 -10.55 -16.06
CA LEU A 465 -2.28 -10.06 -14.69
C LEU A 465 -1.27 -10.76 -13.76
N PRO A 466 -0.93 -10.15 -12.63
CA PRO A 466 -0.11 -10.80 -11.61
C PRO A 466 -0.77 -12.09 -11.08
N TYR A 467 0.05 -13.05 -10.66
CA TYR A 467 -0.39 -14.40 -10.23
C TYR A 467 -1.52 -14.39 -9.19
N TYR A 468 -1.54 -13.41 -8.30
CA TYR A 468 -2.57 -13.29 -7.24
C TYR A 468 -3.95 -12.90 -7.78
N CYS A 469 -4.03 -12.51 -9.05
CA CYS A 469 -5.28 -12.28 -9.77
C CYS A 469 -5.81 -13.55 -10.46
N SER A 470 -5.00 -14.64 -10.51
CA SER A 470 -5.42 -15.88 -11.19
C SER A 470 -6.46 -16.62 -10.34
N PRO A 471 -7.68 -16.90 -10.90
CA PRO A 471 -8.69 -17.64 -10.17
C PRO A 471 -8.21 -19.06 -9.81
N THR A 472 -8.45 -19.48 -8.57
CA THR A 472 -8.11 -20.83 -8.13
C THR A 472 -8.95 -21.91 -8.81
N LEU A 473 -10.16 -21.54 -9.22
CA LEU A 473 -11.09 -22.37 -9.98
C LEU A 473 -11.65 -21.56 -11.14
N ILE A 474 -11.70 -22.14 -12.34
CA ILE A 474 -12.43 -21.59 -13.49
C ILE A 474 -13.46 -22.62 -13.93
N VAL A 475 -14.72 -22.19 -14.03
CA VAL A 475 -15.86 -23.03 -14.39
C VAL A 475 -16.41 -22.56 -15.72
N ALA A 476 -16.42 -23.45 -16.73
CA ALA A 476 -17.06 -23.18 -18.01
C ALA A 476 -18.56 -23.51 -17.91
N VAL A 477 -19.42 -22.57 -18.32
CA VAL A 477 -20.88 -22.67 -18.26
C VAL A 477 -21.51 -22.26 -19.57
N ASP A 478 -22.62 -22.84 -19.91
CA ASP A 478 -23.33 -22.46 -21.16
C ASP A 478 -23.79 -21.00 -21.11
N LYS A 479 -24.37 -20.58 -20.01
CA LYS A 479 -24.83 -19.21 -19.79
C LYS A 479 -24.59 -18.76 -18.34
N LEU A 480 -24.16 -17.52 -18.21
CA LEU A 480 -24.07 -16.86 -16.91
C LEU A 480 -25.47 -16.43 -16.46
N PRO A 481 -25.80 -16.57 -15.16
CA PRO A 481 -27.05 -16.07 -14.60
C PRO A 481 -27.12 -14.55 -14.70
N MET A 482 -28.30 -14.03 -15.03
CA MET A 482 -28.54 -12.61 -15.20
C MET A 482 -29.62 -12.14 -14.23
N THR A 483 -29.45 -10.95 -13.70
CA THR A 483 -30.50 -10.25 -12.96
C THR A 483 -31.60 -9.77 -13.91
N GLU A 484 -32.79 -9.44 -13.39
CA GLU A 484 -33.88 -8.84 -14.17
C GLU A 484 -33.44 -7.57 -14.92
N ARG A 485 -32.42 -6.85 -14.43
CA ARG A 485 -31.89 -5.64 -15.08
C ARG A 485 -30.81 -5.93 -16.12
N GLY A 486 -30.57 -7.20 -16.49
CA GLY A 486 -29.61 -7.60 -17.53
C GLY A 486 -28.14 -7.55 -17.07
N LYS A 487 -27.85 -7.49 -15.76
CA LYS A 487 -26.48 -7.62 -15.21
C LYS A 487 -26.23 -9.07 -14.79
N ILE A 488 -24.96 -9.49 -14.75
CA ILE A 488 -24.57 -10.81 -14.24
C ILE A 488 -24.97 -10.89 -12.76
N ASP A 489 -25.66 -11.96 -12.39
CA ASP A 489 -26.05 -12.24 -11.01
C ASP A 489 -24.92 -13.01 -10.29
N ARG A 490 -23.99 -12.24 -9.70
CA ARG A 490 -22.86 -12.82 -8.93
C ARG A 490 -23.32 -13.60 -7.71
N ARG A 491 -24.48 -13.25 -7.08
CA ARG A 491 -25.02 -14.00 -5.95
C ARG A 491 -25.46 -15.39 -6.37
N ALA A 492 -26.14 -15.50 -7.49
CA ALA A 492 -26.52 -16.80 -8.06
C ALA A 492 -25.29 -17.66 -8.43
N LEU A 493 -24.19 -17.05 -8.86
CA LEU A 493 -22.93 -17.76 -9.10
C LEU A 493 -22.32 -18.32 -7.81
N VAL A 494 -22.30 -17.55 -6.75
CA VAL A 494 -21.81 -18.00 -5.42
C VAL A 494 -22.68 -19.14 -4.88
N SER A 495 -24.01 -19.01 -4.95
CA SER A 495 -24.93 -20.07 -4.50
C SER A 495 -24.76 -21.40 -5.25
N ARG A 496 -24.34 -21.36 -6.52
CA ARG A 496 -24.01 -22.60 -7.28
C ARG A 496 -22.77 -23.29 -6.72
N LEU A 497 -21.78 -22.55 -6.25
CA LEU A 497 -20.57 -23.13 -5.63
C LEU A 497 -20.88 -23.81 -4.30
N ASP A 498 -21.79 -23.24 -3.51
CA ASP A 498 -22.23 -23.82 -2.23
C ASP A 498 -23.00 -25.14 -2.41
N THR A 499 -23.57 -25.37 -3.60
CA THR A 499 -24.37 -26.59 -3.90
C THR A 499 -23.51 -27.74 -4.44
N VAL A 500 -22.28 -27.45 -4.90
CA VAL A 500 -21.35 -28.43 -5.51
C VAL A 500 -20.24 -28.83 -4.53
N ALA A 501 -20.08 -28.10 -3.42
CA ALA A 501 -19.15 -28.40 -2.32
C ALA A 501 -19.82 -29.28 -1.28
#